data_f7306d94040489c68b11dda5b23f01b6
#
_entry.id   f7306d94040489c68b11dda5b23f01b6
#
_cell.length_a   1.000
_cell.length_b   1.000
_cell.length_c   1.000
_cell.angle_alpha   90.00
_cell.angle_beta   90.00
_cell.angle_gamma   90.00
#
_symmetry.space_group_name_H-M   'P 1'
#
loop_
_entity.id
_entity.type
_entity.pdbx_description
1 polymer ?
#
loop_
_entity_poly.entity_id
_entity_poly.type
_entity_poly.pdbx_seq_one_letter_code
_entity_poly.pdbx_strand_id
1 'polypeptide(L)'
;MVGGRRVLITGASGFIGGHLARFLLERGFDVRGTGRNRAPFERLGLEGASFFTADLVSGDSLDQLVDGCEIVVHAAARSEAFGPKKLFVDANVTATKRLLDAARRGGVKRFVFLSSPSIYFGGRDVLNAKESAPPGQIRDHYADTKRVADDYVLGQNSPDLQTISLRPRMVTGEGDDKFFPRFLSAMDSGKLKQMRGHDPLVHITAIENLLDALLLAIEADPSACGRTYNIANAEPIRLFTMLRRLAELTGRRFEPGRVPFPVAYSAAALVEGAYRALGRADDPPLFRLQVEVMRYSLTLDLSAAREKLGYAPAVDNEETLERFARWAAARQ
;
A
#
# COMPACT_ATOMS: atom_id res chain seq x y z
N MET A 1 25.40 15.34 18.44
CA MET A 1 24.46 15.16 17.33
C MET A 1 24.84 13.84 16.68
N VAL A 2 24.04 12.83 16.83
CA VAL A 2 24.18 11.57 16.08
C VAL A 2 23.88 11.96 14.65
N GLY A 3 24.88 11.93 13.77
CA GLY A 3 24.68 12.19 12.35
C GLY A 3 23.55 11.28 11.89
N GLY A 4 22.43 11.86 11.43
CA GLY A 4 21.22 11.12 11.14
C GLY A 4 21.49 10.05 10.10
N ARG A 5 21.11 8.81 10.36
CA ARG A 5 21.18 7.72 9.37
C ARG A 5 20.43 8.15 8.12
N ARG A 6 21.06 8.04 6.96
CA ARG A 6 20.44 8.44 5.70
C ARG A 6 19.48 7.37 5.22
N VAL A 7 18.23 7.77 4.99
CA VAL A 7 17.14 6.92 4.50
C VAL A 7 16.72 7.36 3.10
N LEU A 8 16.83 6.47 2.14
CA LEU A 8 16.22 6.65 0.82
C LEU A 8 14.76 6.18 0.86
N ILE A 9 13.83 7.04 0.45
CA ILE A 9 12.40 6.72 0.32
C ILE A 9 12.03 6.80 -1.15
N THR A 10 11.64 5.68 -1.76
CA THR A 10 11.09 5.69 -3.11
C THR A 10 9.58 5.94 -3.07
N GLY A 11 9.05 6.61 -4.10
CA GLY A 11 7.66 7.06 -4.07
C GLY A 11 7.42 8.17 -3.04
N ALA A 12 8.44 8.94 -2.70
CA ALA A 12 8.41 9.99 -1.69
C ALA A 12 7.41 11.13 -1.99
N SER A 13 7.01 11.30 -3.22
CA SER A 13 5.97 12.26 -3.63
C SER A 13 4.54 11.73 -3.50
N GLY A 14 4.36 10.44 -3.16
CA GLY A 14 3.05 9.82 -2.94
C GLY A 14 2.58 9.93 -1.50
N PHE A 15 1.35 9.46 -1.25
CA PHE A 15 0.70 9.50 0.06
C PHE A 15 1.57 8.88 1.18
N ILE A 16 1.91 7.60 1.08
CA ILE A 16 2.70 6.91 2.11
C ILE A 16 4.12 7.48 2.19
N GLY A 17 4.78 7.67 1.05
CA GLY A 17 6.17 8.13 1.02
C GLY A 17 6.35 9.56 1.53
N GLY A 18 5.40 10.45 1.26
CA GLY A 18 5.41 11.82 1.77
C GLY A 18 5.22 11.91 3.28
N HIS A 19 4.27 11.13 3.81
CA HIS A 19 4.08 11.01 5.26
C HIS A 19 5.30 10.42 5.95
N LEU A 20 5.90 9.36 5.37
CA LEU A 20 7.11 8.75 5.92
C LEU A 20 8.28 9.73 5.90
N ALA A 21 8.45 10.51 4.84
CA ALA A 21 9.52 11.49 4.75
C ALA A 21 9.43 12.52 5.88
N ARG A 22 8.24 13.10 6.12
CA ARG A 22 7.98 14.02 7.23
C ARG A 22 8.25 13.36 8.58
N PHE A 23 7.68 12.18 8.80
CA PHE A 23 7.78 11.43 10.04
C PHE A 23 9.23 11.09 10.43
N LEU A 24 10.08 10.76 9.45
CA LEU A 24 11.49 10.44 9.70
C LEU A 24 12.34 11.71 9.89
N LEU A 25 12.06 12.81 9.18
CA LEU A 25 12.72 14.10 9.39
C LEU A 25 12.50 14.60 10.83
N GLU A 26 11.26 14.54 11.32
CA GLU A 26 10.91 14.93 12.69
C GLU A 26 11.67 14.11 13.76
N ARG A 27 12.15 12.92 13.39
CA ARG A 27 12.95 12.02 14.23
C ARG A 27 14.45 12.10 13.99
N GLY A 28 14.90 13.08 13.21
CA GLY A 28 16.32 13.38 13.00
C GLY A 28 17.03 12.48 11.97
N PHE A 29 16.30 11.76 11.13
CA PHE A 29 16.90 11.05 9.99
C PHE A 29 17.27 12.02 8.87
N ASP A 30 18.36 11.72 8.16
CA ASP A 30 18.69 12.37 6.88
C ASP A 30 17.84 11.72 5.77
N VAL A 31 16.87 12.44 5.22
CA VAL A 31 15.89 11.88 4.28
C VAL A 31 16.24 12.26 2.83
N ARG A 32 16.42 11.25 2.01
CA ARG A 32 16.46 11.38 0.55
C ARG A 32 15.20 10.78 -0.07
N GLY A 33 14.36 11.63 -0.68
CA GLY A 33 13.21 11.18 -1.47
C GLY A 33 13.61 10.90 -2.92
N THR A 34 12.89 9.98 -3.59
CA THR A 34 13.02 9.81 -5.05
C THR A 34 11.68 9.54 -5.72
N GLY A 35 11.63 9.92 -6.98
CA GLY A 35 10.51 9.74 -7.88
C GLY A 35 10.83 10.33 -9.25
N ARG A 36 9.95 10.16 -10.22
CA ARG A 36 10.13 10.67 -11.59
C ARG A 36 9.91 12.18 -11.72
N ASN A 37 9.17 12.79 -10.79
CA ASN A 37 8.85 14.20 -10.79
C ASN A 37 9.11 14.80 -9.40
N ARG A 38 9.90 15.85 -9.34
CA ARG A 38 10.29 16.56 -8.12
C ARG A 38 9.16 17.45 -7.57
N ALA A 39 8.39 18.10 -8.45
CA ALA A 39 7.41 19.11 -8.05
C ALA A 39 6.36 18.63 -7.04
N PRO A 40 5.81 17.38 -7.11
CA PRO A 40 4.91 16.91 -6.05
C PRO A 40 5.60 16.77 -4.70
N PHE A 41 6.88 16.42 -4.65
CA PHE A 41 7.65 16.34 -3.41
C PHE A 41 7.94 17.72 -2.82
N GLU A 42 8.30 18.71 -3.64
CA GLU A 42 8.53 20.09 -3.19
C GLU A 42 7.28 20.71 -2.58
N ARG A 43 6.08 20.38 -3.09
CA ARG A 43 4.81 20.85 -2.51
C ARG A 43 4.54 20.30 -1.10
N LEU A 44 5.26 19.27 -0.65
CA LEU A 44 5.15 18.77 0.72
C LEU A 44 5.81 19.70 1.75
N GLY A 45 6.66 20.67 1.31
CA GLY A 45 7.33 21.63 2.19
C GLY A 45 8.23 20.96 3.22
N LEU A 46 8.94 19.90 2.86
CA LEU A 46 9.80 19.13 3.76
C LEU A 46 11.20 19.76 3.83
N GLU A 47 11.36 20.76 4.69
CA GLU A 47 12.67 21.37 4.94
C GLU A 47 13.66 20.32 5.48
N GLY A 48 14.88 20.32 4.93
CA GLY A 48 15.92 19.36 5.31
C GLY A 48 15.90 18.04 4.54
N ALA A 49 14.84 17.71 3.78
CA ALA A 49 14.85 16.55 2.89
C ALA A 49 15.51 16.87 1.54
N SER A 50 16.32 15.95 1.06
CA SER A 50 16.84 16.00 -0.31
C SER A 50 15.95 15.20 -1.27
N PHE A 51 15.95 15.56 -2.57
CA PHE A 51 15.23 14.80 -3.58
C PHE A 51 16.12 14.50 -4.79
N PHE A 52 16.19 13.24 -5.15
CA PHE A 52 16.91 12.77 -6.32
C PHE A 52 15.92 12.27 -7.38
N THR A 53 15.89 12.92 -8.55
CA THR A 53 15.00 12.49 -9.64
C THR A 53 15.58 11.24 -10.30
N ALA A 54 14.84 10.13 -10.27
CA ALA A 54 15.22 8.87 -10.90
C ALA A 54 14.00 8.13 -11.44
N ASP A 55 14.22 7.40 -12.54
CA ASP A 55 13.30 6.36 -13.01
C ASP A 55 13.88 4.99 -12.64
N LEU A 56 13.25 4.33 -11.69
CA LEU A 56 13.68 3.01 -11.22
C LEU A 56 13.55 1.93 -12.30
N VAL A 57 12.72 2.16 -13.32
CA VAL A 57 12.51 1.21 -14.42
C VAL A 57 13.66 1.28 -15.42
N SER A 58 14.16 2.46 -15.76
CA SER A 58 15.37 2.58 -16.62
C SER A 58 16.60 2.04 -15.91
N GLY A 59 16.67 2.23 -14.60
CA GLY A 59 17.83 1.82 -13.79
C GLY A 59 19.01 2.78 -13.87
N ASP A 60 18.87 3.89 -14.58
CA ASP A 60 19.91 4.91 -14.69
C ASP A 60 20.10 5.62 -13.35
N SER A 61 21.36 5.89 -12.98
CA SER A 61 21.72 6.63 -11.76
C SER A 61 21.31 5.97 -10.43
N LEU A 62 20.98 4.67 -10.40
CA LEU A 62 20.59 4.01 -9.16
C LEU A 62 21.74 3.92 -8.16
N ASP A 63 22.99 3.76 -8.61
CA ASP A 63 24.15 3.74 -7.73
C ASP A 63 24.35 5.11 -7.07
N GLN A 64 24.14 6.21 -7.80
CA GLN A 64 24.15 7.56 -7.24
C GLN A 64 22.97 7.81 -6.30
N LEU A 65 21.81 7.24 -6.62
CA LEU A 65 20.60 7.36 -5.81
C LEU A 65 20.82 6.77 -4.41
N VAL A 66 21.47 5.61 -4.31
CA VAL A 66 21.70 4.90 -3.03
C VAL A 66 22.98 5.33 -2.34
N ASP A 67 23.82 6.13 -2.97
CA ASP A 67 25.12 6.55 -2.42
C ASP A 67 24.99 7.23 -1.07
N GLY A 68 25.72 6.75 -0.08
CA GLY A 68 25.70 7.20 1.30
C GLY A 68 24.40 6.88 2.06
N CYS A 69 23.49 6.08 1.50
CA CYS A 69 22.27 5.64 2.21
C CYS A 69 22.55 4.37 3.02
N GLU A 70 22.17 4.36 4.28
CA GLU A 70 22.19 3.16 5.13
C GLU A 70 20.91 2.33 4.97
N ILE A 71 19.81 2.99 4.67
CA ILE A 71 18.45 2.42 4.70
C ILE A 71 17.73 2.77 3.41
N VAL A 72 17.02 1.82 2.85
CA VAL A 72 16.07 2.03 1.74
C VAL A 72 14.68 1.61 2.18
N VAL A 73 13.70 2.52 2.05
CA VAL A 73 12.28 2.19 2.15
C VAL A 73 11.67 2.26 0.74
N HIS A 74 11.34 1.09 0.20
CA HIS A 74 10.81 0.99 -1.15
C HIS A 74 9.28 0.98 -1.15
N ALA A 75 8.69 2.19 -1.25
CA ALA A 75 7.24 2.40 -1.29
C ALA A 75 6.69 2.68 -2.70
N ALA A 76 7.56 2.89 -3.68
CA ALA A 76 7.15 3.09 -5.06
C ALA A 76 6.54 1.82 -5.64
N ALA A 77 5.37 1.91 -6.25
CA ALA A 77 4.73 0.82 -6.96
C ALA A 77 3.70 1.37 -7.96
N ARG A 78 3.43 0.60 -9.01
CA ARG A 78 2.23 0.75 -9.82
C ARG A 78 1.10 -0.01 -9.13
N SER A 79 0.09 0.72 -8.63
CA SER A 79 -1.01 0.18 -7.80
C SER A 79 -2.39 0.33 -8.45
N GLU A 80 -2.46 0.71 -9.72
CA GLU A 80 -3.69 0.72 -10.49
C GLU A 80 -4.28 -0.69 -10.57
N ALA A 81 -5.59 -0.78 -10.71
CA ALA A 81 -6.27 -2.08 -10.75
C ALA A 81 -6.21 -2.74 -12.14
N PHE A 82 -5.95 -1.97 -13.20
CA PHE A 82 -6.01 -2.41 -14.58
C PHE A 82 -4.84 -1.87 -15.41
N GLY A 83 -4.61 -2.51 -16.56
CA GLY A 83 -3.58 -2.08 -17.52
C GLY A 83 -2.70 -3.23 -18.02
N PRO A 84 -1.79 -2.96 -18.98
CA PRO A 84 -0.90 -3.97 -19.54
C PRO A 84 0.03 -4.60 -18.50
N LYS A 85 0.13 -5.92 -18.46
CA LYS A 85 0.98 -6.68 -17.52
C LYS A 85 2.42 -6.17 -17.47
N LYS A 86 2.96 -5.82 -18.66
CA LYS A 86 4.33 -5.30 -18.76
C LYS A 86 4.60 -4.11 -17.87
N LEU A 87 3.67 -3.15 -17.78
CA LEU A 87 3.83 -1.96 -16.95
C LEU A 87 3.90 -2.27 -15.45
N PHE A 88 3.17 -3.31 -15.01
CA PHE A 88 3.26 -3.78 -13.61
C PHE A 88 4.56 -4.54 -13.35
N VAL A 89 4.99 -5.38 -14.29
CA VAL A 89 6.28 -6.10 -14.17
C VAL A 89 7.43 -5.12 -14.13
N ASP A 90 7.46 -4.15 -15.03
CA ASP A 90 8.54 -3.14 -15.10
C ASP A 90 8.59 -2.33 -13.79
N ALA A 91 7.44 -1.81 -13.32
CA ALA A 91 7.39 -0.91 -12.16
C ALA A 91 7.53 -1.64 -10.81
N ASN A 92 6.98 -2.85 -10.67
CA ASN A 92 6.92 -3.53 -9.37
C ASN A 92 7.98 -4.63 -9.22
N VAL A 93 8.44 -5.25 -10.30
CA VAL A 93 9.42 -6.34 -10.24
C VAL A 93 10.79 -5.87 -10.70
N THR A 94 10.89 -5.37 -11.94
CA THR A 94 12.18 -4.97 -12.52
C THR A 94 12.80 -3.81 -11.74
N ALA A 95 12.02 -2.78 -11.44
CA ALA A 95 12.49 -1.64 -10.66
C ALA A 95 12.92 -2.05 -9.24
N THR A 96 12.16 -2.93 -8.56
CA THR A 96 12.52 -3.45 -7.24
C THR A 96 13.84 -4.22 -7.27
N LYS A 97 14.02 -5.10 -8.26
CA LYS A 97 15.26 -5.88 -8.42
C LYS A 97 16.47 -4.96 -8.62
N ARG A 98 16.37 -4.03 -9.57
CA ARG A 98 17.44 -3.07 -9.87
C ARG A 98 17.80 -2.20 -8.67
N LEU A 99 16.80 -1.69 -7.95
CA LEU A 99 17.02 -0.88 -6.76
C LEU A 99 17.72 -1.69 -5.65
N LEU A 100 17.28 -2.93 -5.43
CA LEU A 100 17.87 -3.79 -4.40
C LEU A 100 19.32 -4.18 -4.75
N ASP A 101 19.62 -4.44 -6.04
CA ASP A 101 20.97 -4.72 -6.51
C ASP A 101 21.87 -3.48 -6.34
N ALA A 102 21.38 -2.28 -6.64
CA ALA A 102 22.10 -1.03 -6.38
C ALA A 102 22.31 -0.81 -4.87
N ALA A 103 21.28 -1.03 -4.05
CA ALA A 103 21.37 -0.94 -2.59
C ALA A 103 22.47 -1.86 -2.03
N ARG A 104 22.57 -3.09 -2.53
CA ARG A 104 23.64 -4.03 -2.14
C ARG A 104 25.02 -3.51 -2.53
N ARG A 105 25.20 -3.04 -3.77
CA ARG A 105 26.48 -2.47 -4.23
C ARG A 105 26.87 -1.22 -3.45
N GLY A 106 25.88 -0.37 -3.11
CA GLY A 106 26.08 0.86 -2.34
C GLY A 106 26.28 0.65 -0.84
N GLY A 107 26.26 -0.60 -0.35
CA GLY A 107 26.51 -0.92 1.06
C GLY A 107 25.33 -0.59 2.00
N VAL A 108 24.12 -0.46 1.46
CA VAL A 108 22.90 -0.30 2.24
C VAL A 108 22.74 -1.48 3.21
N LYS A 109 22.40 -1.18 4.47
CA LYS A 109 22.29 -2.19 5.52
C LYS A 109 20.86 -2.71 5.73
N ARG A 110 19.86 -1.89 5.44
CA ARG A 110 18.45 -2.22 5.63
C ARG A 110 17.62 -1.88 4.38
N PHE A 111 16.83 -2.86 3.92
CA PHE A 111 15.88 -2.67 2.82
C PHE A 111 14.47 -3.05 3.29
N VAL A 112 13.61 -2.04 3.47
CA VAL A 112 12.21 -2.22 3.86
C VAL A 112 11.36 -2.11 2.61
N PHE A 113 10.61 -3.18 2.30
CA PHE A 113 9.76 -3.26 1.13
C PHE A 113 8.28 -3.14 1.50
N LEU A 114 7.56 -2.22 0.89
CA LEU A 114 6.11 -2.19 0.99
C LEU A 114 5.48 -3.14 -0.02
N SER A 115 5.08 -4.32 0.44
CA SER A 115 4.32 -5.33 -0.29
C SER A 115 2.80 -5.08 -0.17
N SER A 116 1.98 -6.10 -0.32
CA SER A 116 0.52 -5.99 -0.22
C SER A 116 -0.13 -7.32 0.18
N PRO A 117 -1.13 -7.32 1.06
CA PRO A 117 -1.91 -8.53 1.36
C PRO A 117 -2.93 -8.89 0.28
N SER A 118 -3.01 -8.14 -0.81
CA SER A 118 -3.83 -8.51 -1.98
C SER A 118 -3.44 -9.86 -2.57
N ILE A 119 -2.23 -10.34 -2.29
CA ILE A 119 -1.77 -11.69 -2.67
C ILE A 119 -2.60 -12.81 -2.06
N TYR A 120 -3.26 -12.59 -0.92
CA TYR A 120 -4.13 -13.59 -0.28
C TYR A 120 -5.53 -13.62 -0.89
N PHE A 121 -5.91 -12.56 -1.64
CA PHE A 121 -7.25 -12.37 -2.15
C PHE A 121 -7.52 -13.27 -3.35
N GLY A 122 -8.72 -13.84 -3.44
CA GLY A 122 -9.04 -14.67 -4.61
C GLY A 122 -10.34 -15.47 -4.48
N GLY A 123 -11.49 -14.79 -4.65
CA GLY A 123 -12.79 -15.44 -4.86
C GLY A 123 -13.35 -16.23 -3.67
N ARG A 124 -12.82 -16.04 -2.47
CA ARG A 124 -13.29 -16.66 -1.20
C ARG A 124 -12.99 -15.76 -0.01
N ASP A 125 -13.69 -16.02 1.09
CA ASP A 125 -13.35 -15.41 2.38
C ASP A 125 -12.00 -15.96 2.89
N VAL A 126 -11.15 -15.04 3.36
CA VAL A 126 -9.87 -15.35 4.00
C VAL A 126 -9.85 -14.60 5.33
N LEU A 127 -9.94 -15.32 6.43
CA LEU A 127 -9.95 -14.75 7.77
C LEU A 127 -8.65 -15.06 8.49
N ASN A 128 -8.11 -14.05 9.16
CA ASN A 128 -6.85 -14.14 9.94
C ASN A 128 -5.70 -14.75 9.11
N ALA A 129 -5.49 -14.20 7.90
CA ALA A 129 -4.42 -14.65 7.01
C ALA A 129 -3.06 -14.43 7.69
N LYS A 130 -2.31 -15.51 7.93
CA LYS A 130 -0.91 -15.44 8.33
C LYS A 130 -0.02 -15.15 7.14
N GLU A 131 1.20 -14.67 7.39
CA GLU A 131 2.18 -14.39 6.34
C GLU A 131 2.54 -15.64 5.51
N SER A 132 2.45 -16.81 6.14
CA SER A 132 2.66 -18.12 5.50
C SER A 132 1.43 -18.64 4.73
N ALA A 133 0.30 -17.92 4.76
CA ALA A 133 -0.88 -18.36 4.02
C ALA A 133 -0.60 -18.45 2.51
N PRO A 134 -1.08 -19.49 1.84
CA PRO A 134 -0.89 -19.62 0.41
C PRO A 134 -1.53 -18.46 -0.34
N PRO A 135 -0.96 -18.03 -1.46
CA PRO A 135 -1.57 -17.02 -2.31
C PRO A 135 -2.99 -17.43 -2.71
N GLY A 136 -3.87 -16.44 -2.82
CA GLY A 136 -5.20 -16.62 -3.39
C GLY A 136 -5.14 -16.91 -4.91
N GLN A 137 -6.31 -17.00 -5.53
CA GLN A 137 -6.38 -17.01 -7.00
C GLN A 137 -6.10 -15.61 -7.53
N ILE A 138 -4.81 -15.25 -7.61
CA ILE A 138 -4.37 -13.94 -8.07
C ILE A 138 -4.85 -13.71 -9.50
N ARG A 139 -5.70 -12.70 -9.69
CA ARG A 139 -6.31 -12.37 -11.00
C ARG A 139 -5.87 -11.01 -11.51
N ASP A 140 -5.26 -10.20 -10.67
CA ASP A 140 -4.76 -8.88 -11.03
C ASP A 140 -3.23 -8.86 -11.11
N HIS A 141 -2.72 -8.02 -11.99
CA HIS A 141 -1.29 -7.90 -12.22
C HIS A 141 -0.56 -7.24 -11.04
N TYR A 142 -1.26 -6.41 -10.26
CA TYR A 142 -0.68 -5.79 -9.08
C TYR A 142 -0.32 -6.83 -8.03
N ALA A 143 -1.27 -7.65 -7.62
CA ALA A 143 -1.04 -8.69 -6.60
C ALA A 143 0.02 -9.70 -7.06
N ASP A 144 0.00 -10.14 -8.33
CA ASP A 144 1.00 -11.06 -8.88
C ASP A 144 2.42 -10.46 -8.82
N THR A 145 2.57 -9.21 -9.29
CA THR A 145 3.88 -8.55 -9.30
C THR A 145 4.38 -8.18 -7.90
N LYS A 146 3.49 -7.84 -6.97
CA LYS A 146 3.87 -7.62 -5.56
C LYS A 146 4.35 -8.91 -4.91
N ARG A 147 3.71 -10.05 -5.20
CA ARG A 147 4.16 -11.36 -4.72
C ARG A 147 5.55 -11.70 -5.24
N VAL A 148 5.76 -11.58 -6.57
CA VAL A 148 7.07 -11.88 -7.18
C VAL A 148 8.18 -10.97 -6.62
N ALA A 149 7.89 -9.70 -6.40
CA ALA A 149 8.85 -8.76 -5.81
C ALA A 149 9.12 -9.07 -4.34
N ASP A 150 8.10 -9.43 -3.57
CA ASP A 150 8.18 -9.83 -2.17
C ASP A 150 9.10 -11.05 -1.99
N ASP A 151 8.84 -12.12 -2.75
CA ASP A 151 9.66 -13.34 -2.76
C ASP A 151 11.13 -13.02 -3.11
N TYR A 152 11.34 -12.15 -4.11
CA TYR A 152 12.70 -11.75 -4.51
C TYR A 152 13.42 -10.98 -3.40
N VAL A 153 12.78 -9.98 -2.80
CA VAL A 153 13.36 -9.15 -1.73
C VAL A 153 13.75 -10.01 -0.53
N LEU A 154 12.87 -10.90 -0.10
CA LEU A 154 13.15 -11.79 1.04
C LEU A 154 14.27 -12.78 0.74
N GLY A 155 14.34 -13.30 -0.48
CA GLY A 155 15.42 -14.19 -0.92
C GLY A 155 16.79 -13.51 -0.98
N GLN A 156 16.86 -12.19 -0.85
CA GLN A 156 18.12 -11.42 -0.84
C GLN A 156 18.59 -11.06 0.58
N ASN A 157 17.87 -11.49 1.61
CA ASN A 157 18.28 -11.22 2.99
C ASN A 157 19.65 -11.85 3.31
N SER A 158 20.53 -11.05 3.86
CA SER A 158 21.87 -11.48 4.26
C SER A 158 22.38 -10.63 5.43
N PRO A 159 23.49 -11.01 6.09
CA PRO A 159 24.11 -10.17 7.12
C PRO A 159 24.50 -8.78 6.62
N ASP A 160 24.88 -8.64 5.34
CA ASP A 160 25.29 -7.37 4.75
C ASP A 160 24.13 -6.49 4.29
N LEU A 161 23.00 -7.10 3.91
CA LEU A 161 21.77 -6.41 3.48
C LEU A 161 20.55 -7.10 4.09
N GLN A 162 20.06 -6.56 5.18
CA GLN A 162 18.90 -7.07 5.88
C GLN A 162 17.61 -6.59 5.21
N THR A 163 16.71 -7.53 4.87
CA THR A 163 15.46 -7.19 4.20
C THR A 163 14.26 -7.46 5.09
N ILE A 164 13.26 -6.59 5.03
CA ILE A 164 11.94 -6.77 5.67
C ILE A 164 10.86 -6.39 4.67
N SER A 165 9.79 -7.15 4.63
CA SER A 165 8.61 -6.84 3.84
C SER A 165 7.41 -6.55 4.74
N LEU A 166 6.69 -5.46 4.47
CA LEU A 166 5.45 -5.11 5.15
C LEU A 166 4.28 -5.23 4.18
N ARG A 167 3.20 -5.88 4.59
CA ARG A 167 1.94 -6.03 3.83
C ARG A 167 0.81 -5.23 4.48
N PRO A 168 0.77 -3.89 4.29
CA PRO A 168 -0.31 -3.07 4.84
C PRO A 168 -1.61 -3.25 4.05
N ARG A 169 -2.74 -3.29 4.76
CA ARG A 169 -4.07 -3.43 4.15
C ARG A 169 -4.81 -2.10 4.09
N MET A 170 -5.21 -1.66 2.89
CA MET A 170 -6.10 -0.50 2.71
C MET A 170 -5.64 0.71 3.53
N VAL A 171 -4.44 1.24 3.23
CA VAL A 171 -3.86 2.37 3.98
C VAL A 171 -4.67 3.63 3.70
N THR A 172 -5.06 4.33 4.77
CA THR A 172 -5.88 5.52 4.70
C THR A 172 -5.63 6.46 5.89
N GLY A 173 -6.17 7.65 5.84
CA GLY A 173 -6.01 8.67 6.87
C GLY A 173 -5.91 10.06 6.28
N GLU A 174 -5.35 11.00 7.02
CA GLU A 174 -5.08 12.35 6.51
C GLU A 174 -4.22 12.29 5.24
N GLY A 175 -4.62 12.99 4.18
CA GLY A 175 -3.89 13.00 2.90
C GLY A 175 -4.20 11.85 1.94
N ASP A 176 -5.10 10.93 2.29
CA ASP A 176 -5.54 9.88 1.37
C ASP A 176 -6.34 10.49 0.21
N ASP A 177 -5.75 10.52 -0.96
CA ASP A 177 -6.35 11.01 -2.20
C ASP A 177 -6.91 9.91 -3.11
N LYS A 178 -6.86 8.64 -2.66
CA LYS A 178 -7.20 7.48 -3.50
C LYS A 178 -8.24 6.56 -2.91
N PHE A 179 -8.02 6.03 -1.70
CA PHE A 179 -8.82 4.93 -1.18
C PHE A 179 -10.23 5.40 -0.79
N PHE A 180 -10.36 6.26 0.22
CA PHE A 180 -11.67 6.77 0.62
C PHE A 180 -12.31 7.69 -0.43
N PRO A 181 -11.58 8.60 -1.13
CA PRO A 181 -12.18 9.40 -2.18
C PRO A 181 -12.87 8.60 -3.29
N ARG A 182 -12.34 7.42 -3.66
CA ARG A 182 -13.00 6.53 -4.62
C ARG A 182 -14.36 6.03 -4.11
N PHE A 183 -14.46 5.66 -2.83
CA PHE A 183 -15.73 5.26 -2.23
C PHE A 183 -16.71 6.42 -2.14
N LEU A 184 -16.25 7.59 -1.71
CA LEU A 184 -17.10 8.80 -1.65
C LEU A 184 -17.64 9.17 -3.03
N SER A 185 -16.81 9.18 -4.05
CA SER A 185 -17.24 9.42 -5.44
C SER A 185 -18.23 8.36 -5.94
N ALA A 186 -18.03 7.09 -5.58
CA ALA A 186 -18.95 6.00 -5.94
C ALA A 186 -20.28 6.09 -5.18
N MET A 187 -20.27 6.60 -3.94
CA MET A 187 -21.48 6.93 -3.17
C MET A 187 -22.25 8.08 -3.83
N ASP A 188 -21.58 9.21 -4.07
CA ASP A 188 -22.17 10.41 -4.67
C ASP A 188 -22.79 10.14 -6.05
N SER A 189 -22.17 9.26 -6.84
CA SER A 189 -22.69 8.85 -8.15
C SER A 189 -23.72 7.70 -8.09
N GLY A 190 -24.07 7.19 -6.90
CA GLY A 190 -24.97 6.05 -6.73
C GLY A 190 -24.49 4.72 -7.33
N LYS A 191 -23.22 4.63 -7.72
CA LYS A 191 -22.61 3.44 -8.35
C LYS A 191 -22.19 2.38 -7.33
N LEU A 192 -21.97 2.76 -6.07
CA LEU A 192 -21.58 1.83 -5.01
C LEU A 192 -22.76 0.95 -4.61
N LYS A 193 -22.64 -0.35 -4.87
CA LYS A 193 -23.70 -1.34 -4.58
C LYS A 193 -23.18 -2.37 -3.58
N GLN A 194 -24.06 -2.78 -2.67
CA GLN A 194 -23.78 -3.88 -1.74
C GLN A 194 -24.19 -5.22 -2.38
N MET A 195 -23.34 -6.24 -2.25
CA MET A 195 -23.73 -7.60 -2.64
C MET A 195 -24.82 -8.09 -1.69
N ARG A 196 -25.94 -8.59 -2.25
CA ARG A 196 -27.10 -9.03 -1.47
C ARG A 196 -26.69 -10.08 -0.42
N GLY A 197 -27.00 -9.80 0.85
CA GLY A 197 -26.68 -10.69 1.96
C GLY A 197 -25.23 -10.67 2.43
N HIS A 198 -24.38 -9.74 1.93
CA HIS A 198 -22.96 -9.68 2.27
C HIS A 198 -22.53 -8.31 2.79
N ASP A 199 -21.76 -8.35 3.86
CA ASP A 199 -20.99 -7.24 4.42
C ASP A 199 -19.63 -7.79 4.84
N PRO A 200 -18.63 -7.80 3.93
CA PRO A 200 -17.37 -8.46 4.17
C PRO A 200 -16.60 -7.81 5.31
N LEU A 201 -15.89 -8.65 6.08
CA LEU A 201 -14.98 -8.21 7.13
C LEU A 201 -13.62 -7.88 6.51
N VAL A 202 -13.12 -6.67 6.77
CA VAL A 202 -11.87 -6.17 6.20
C VAL A 202 -10.99 -5.53 7.27
N HIS A 203 -9.69 -5.53 7.07
CA HIS A 203 -8.79 -4.63 7.79
C HIS A 203 -8.55 -3.35 6.99
N ILE A 204 -8.42 -2.24 7.69
CA ILE A 204 -7.82 -1.00 7.20
C ILE A 204 -6.55 -0.71 8.01
N THR A 205 -5.72 0.19 7.53
CA THR A 205 -4.50 0.63 8.21
C THR A 205 -4.49 2.15 8.28
N ALA A 206 -4.51 2.73 9.46
CA ALA A 206 -4.24 4.15 9.63
C ALA A 206 -2.83 4.47 9.13
N ILE A 207 -2.65 5.61 8.47
CA ILE A 207 -1.32 6.02 8.00
C ILE A 207 -0.32 6.08 9.15
N GLU A 208 -0.74 6.55 10.32
CA GLU A 208 0.08 6.62 11.52
C GLU A 208 0.57 5.24 11.98
N ASN A 209 -0.33 4.25 12.03
CA ASN A 209 0.04 2.87 12.37
C ASN A 209 1.03 2.27 11.36
N LEU A 210 0.91 2.63 10.08
CA LEU A 210 1.88 2.20 9.06
C LEU A 210 3.23 2.89 9.26
N LEU A 211 3.26 4.18 9.61
CA LEU A 211 4.50 4.92 9.87
C LEU A 211 5.27 4.31 11.05
N ASP A 212 4.56 3.95 12.12
CA ASP A 212 5.15 3.26 13.27
C ASP A 212 5.69 1.88 12.86
N ALA A 213 4.94 1.10 12.08
CA ALA A 213 5.41 -0.19 11.56
C ALA A 213 6.66 -0.05 10.67
N LEU A 214 6.73 1.01 9.86
CA LEU A 214 7.91 1.31 9.03
C LEU A 214 9.12 1.67 9.88
N LEU A 215 8.94 2.48 10.93
CA LEU A 215 10.04 2.79 11.86
C LEU A 215 10.53 1.53 12.58
N LEU A 216 9.61 0.71 13.09
CA LEU A 216 9.96 -0.57 13.70
C LEU A 216 10.71 -1.50 12.73
N ALA A 217 10.35 -1.53 11.46
CA ALA A 217 11.07 -2.30 10.44
C ALA A 217 12.45 -1.71 10.12
N ILE A 218 12.60 -0.39 10.13
CA ILE A 218 13.87 0.31 9.97
C ILE A 218 14.83 -0.04 11.13
N GLU A 219 14.33 -0.09 12.35
CA GLU A 219 15.10 -0.29 13.58
C GLU A 219 15.13 -1.74 14.08
N ALA A 220 14.49 -2.66 13.35
CA ALA A 220 14.34 -4.04 13.76
C ALA A 220 15.66 -4.75 14.05
N ASP A 221 15.66 -5.64 15.04
CA ASP A 221 16.76 -6.57 15.29
C ASP A 221 17.00 -7.46 14.06
N PRO A 222 18.25 -7.86 13.76
CA PRO A 222 18.55 -8.78 12.65
C PRO A 222 17.73 -10.07 12.64
N SER A 223 17.35 -10.59 13.81
CA SER A 223 16.52 -11.80 13.93
C SER A 223 15.09 -11.64 13.42
N ALA A 224 14.60 -10.39 13.29
CA ALA A 224 13.32 -10.06 12.70
C ALA A 224 13.39 -9.86 11.16
N CYS A 225 14.58 -9.90 10.58
CA CYS A 225 14.80 -9.71 9.14
C CYS A 225 14.59 -10.98 8.33
N GLY A 226 14.55 -10.86 7.00
CA GLY A 226 14.28 -11.97 6.07
C GLY A 226 12.83 -12.46 6.14
N ARG A 227 11.89 -11.63 6.61
CA ARG A 227 10.49 -11.99 6.84
C ARG A 227 9.54 -10.95 6.30
N THR A 228 8.31 -11.38 6.12
CA THR A 228 7.16 -10.53 5.85
C THR A 228 6.34 -10.34 7.11
N TYR A 229 5.67 -9.19 7.22
CA TYR A 229 4.75 -8.84 8.30
C TYR A 229 3.47 -8.23 7.75
N ASN A 230 2.34 -8.75 8.20
CA ASN A 230 1.03 -8.15 7.96
C ASN A 230 0.85 -6.92 8.86
N ILE A 231 0.35 -5.82 8.28
CA ILE A 231 0.15 -4.57 9.00
C ILE A 231 -1.28 -4.08 8.79
N ALA A 232 -1.97 -3.78 9.89
CA ALA A 232 -3.31 -3.23 9.89
C ALA A 232 -3.63 -2.60 11.26
N ASN A 233 -4.77 -1.93 11.38
CA ASN A 233 -5.35 -1.58 12.67
C ASN A 233 -5.64 -2.84 13.49
N ALA A 234 -5.78 -2.70 14.80
CA ALA A 234 -5.88 -3.83 15.72
C ALA A 234 -7.05 -4.77 15.40
N GLU A 235 -8.17 -4.21 15.00
CA GLU A 235 -9.43 -4.94 14.78
C GLU A 235 -9.93 -4.79 13.33
N PRO A 236 -10.49 -5.85 12.75
CA PRO A 236 -11.17 -5.74 11.47
C PRO A 236 -12.51 -5.03 11.61
N ILE A 237 -13.02 -4.50 10.50
CA ILE A 237 -14.30 -3.80 10.44
C ILE A 237 -15.15 -4.32 9.27
N ARG A 238 -16.49 -4.32 9.41
CA ARG A 238 -17.39 -4.61 8.29
C ARG A 238 -17.37 -3.47 7.28
N LEU A 239 -17.15 -3.80 6.02
CA LEU A 239 -16.92 -2.83 4.95
C LEU A 239 -18.08 -1.82 4.83
N PHE A 240 -19.32 -2.28 4.77
CA PHE A 240 -20.45 -1.37 4.60
C PHE A 240 -20.83 -0.63 5.89
N THR A 241 -20.50 -1.18 7.06
CA THR A 241 -20.59 -0.46 8.34
C THR A 241 -19.59 0.70 8.35
N MET A 242 -18.35 0.47 7.97
CA MET A 242 -17.31 1.49 7.81
C MET A 242 -17.75 2.58 6.80
N LEU A 243 -18.27 2.17 5.64
CA LEU A 243 -18.68 3.10 4.60
C LEU A 243 -19.89 3.96 5.00
N ARG A 244 -20.85 3.42 5.77
CA ARG A 244 -21.93 4.23 6.35
C ARG A 244 -21.40 5.25 7.34
N ARG A 245 -20.50 4.82 8.22
CA ARG A 245 -19.87 5.73 9.18
C ARG A 245 -19.07 6.84 8.50
N LEU A 246 -18.30 6.50 7.46
CA LEU A 246 -17.58 7.47 6.65
C LEU A 246 -18.54 8.47 5.98
N ALA A 247 -19.67 8.01 5.45
CA ALA A 247 -20.69 8.86 4.86
C ALA A 247 -21.26 9.85 5.89
N GLU A 248 -21.60 9.37 7.10
CA GLU A 248 -22.07 10.22 8.21
C GLU A 248 -21.05 11.31 8.55
N LEU A 249 -19.79 10.92 8.79
CA LEU A 249 -18.70 11.85 9.13
C LEU A 249 -18.43 12.90 8.04
N THR A 250 -18.73 12.59 6.80
CA THR A 250 -18.55 13.50 5.65
C THR A 250 -19.86 14.17 5.19
N GLY A 251 -20.92 14.11 6.00
CA GLY A 251 -22.20 14.77 5.73
C GLY A 251 -23.00 14.18 4.55
N ARG A 252 -22.73 12.92 4.19
CA ARG A 252 -23.40 12.22 3.08
C ARG A 252 -24.48 11.27 3.58
N ARG A 253 -25.50 11.08 2.76
CA ARG A 253 -26.47 9.99 2.94
C ARG A 253 -26.04 8.80 2.09
N PHE A 254 -25.89 7.63 2.71
CA PHE A 254 -25.46 6.43 2.01
C PHE A 254 -26.34 5.23 2.32
N GLU A 255 -27.19 4.89 1.36
CA GLU A 255 -27.97 3.67 1.35
C GLU A 255 -27.68 2.89 0.07
N PRO A 256 -26.75 1.92 0.11
CA PRO A 256 -26.35 1.20 -1.08
C PRO A 256 -27.49 0.35 -1.63
N GLY A 257 -27.75 0.49 -2.92
CA GLY A 257 -28.61 -0.47 -3.63
C GLY A 257 -28.00 -1.87 -3.56
N ARG A 258 -28.83 -2.90 -3.51
CA ARG A 258 -28.42 -4.30 -3.40
C ARG A 258 -28.48 -5.02 -4.73
N VAL A 259 -27.41 -5.73 -5.08
CA VAL A 259 -27.32 -6.52 -6.32
C VAL A 259 -26.87 -7.95 -6.02
N PRO A 260 -27.43 -8.98 -6.71
CA PRO A 260 -26.92 -10.34 -6.59
C PRO A 260 -25.49 -10.44 -7.12
N PHE A 261 -24.61 -11.14 -6.38
CA PHE A 261 -23.20 -11.30 -6.76
C PHE A 261 -23.02 -11.84 -8.19
N PRO A 262 -23.72 -12.92 -8.66
CA PRO A 262 -23.51 -13.42 -10.02
C PRO A 262 -23.80 -12.38 -11.10
N VAL A 263 -24.82 -11.55 -10.89
CA VAL A 263 -25.19 -10.48 -11.85
C VAL A 263 -24.10 -9.41 -11.91
N ALA A 264 -23.65 -8.91 -10.77
CA ALA A 264 -22.57 -7.92 -10.71
C ALA A 264 -21.26 -8.47 -11.28
N TYR A 265 -20.93 -9.71 -10.97
CA TYR A 265 -19.70 -10.37 -11.43
C TYR A 265 -19.68 -10.62 -12.95
N SER A 266 -20.81 -11.06 -13.52
CA SER A 266 -20.96 -11.25 -14.97
C SER A 266 -20.90 -9.92 -15.72
N ALA A 267 -21.56 -8.88 -15.19
CA ALA A 267 -21.48 -7.53 -15.76
C ALA A 267 -20.03 -7.01 -15.74
N ALA A 268 -19.32 -7.19 -14.64
CA ALA A 268 -17.92 -6.81 -14.51
C ALA A 268 -17.03 -7.57 -15.51
N ALA A 269 -17.25 -8.86 -15.70
CA ALA A 269 -16.51 -9.67 -16.66
C ALA A 269 -16.72 -9.19 -18.12
N LEU A 270 -17.93 -8.80 -18.47
CA LEU A 270 -18.25 -8.25 -19.81
C LEU A 270 -17.54 -6.89 -20.03
N VAL A 271 -17.59 -6.00 -19.03
CA VAL A 271 -16.92 -4.70 -19.12
C VAL A 271 -15.41 -4.86 -19.23
N GLU A 272 -14.79 -5.72 -18.40
CA GLU A 272 -13.36 -6.03 -18.53
C GLU A 272 -13.00 -6.61 -19.90
N GLY A 273 -13.84 -7.51 -20.43
CA GLY A 273 -13.65 -8.11 -21.75
C GLY A 273 -13.65 -7.07 -22.87
N ALA A 274 -14.61 -6.13 -22.82
CA ALA A 274 -14.70 -5.03 -23.76
C ALA A 274 -13.46 -4.10 -23.68
N TYR A 275 -13.01 -3.75 -22.47
CA TYR A 275 -11.82 -2.90 -22.26
C TYR A 275 -10.55 -3.56 -22.81
N ARG A 276 -10.40 -4.88 -22.60
CA ARG A 276 -9.26 -5.64 -23.15
C ARG A 276 -9.33 -5.71 -24.69
N ALA A 277 -10.50 -5.97 -25.25
CA ALA A 277 -10.69 -6.04 -26.69
C ALA A 277 -10.40 -4.69 -27.39
N LEU A 278 -10.71 -3.57 -26.71
CA LEU A 278 -10.44 -2.20 -27.18
C LEU A 278 -9.02 -1.72 -26.88
N GLY A 279 -8.15 -2.56 -26.26
CA GLY A 279 -6.78 -2.18 -25.90
C GLY A 279 -6.68 -1.03 -24.90
N ARG A 280 -7.75 -0.75 -24.11
CA ARG A 280 -7.74 0.33 -23.12
C ARG A 280 -6.82 0.01 -21.94
N ALA A 281 -6.11 1.02 -21.46
CA ALA A 281 -5.16 0.89 -20.36
C ALA A 281 -5.64 1.56 -19.06
N ASP A 282 -6.74 2.31 -19.13
CA ASP A 282 -7.40 2.96 -17.98
C ASP A 282 -8.28 1.96 -17.22
N ASP A 283 -8.56 2.25 -15.94
CA ASP A 283 -9.42 1.41 -15.09
C ASP A 283 -10.84 1.34 -15.66
N PRO A 284 -11.41 0.14 -15.89
CA PRO A 284 -12.81 -0.02 -16.24
C PRO A 284 -13.72 0.56 -15.13
N PRO A 285 -14.90 1.09 -15.49
CA PRO A 285 -15.84 1.60 -14.49
C PRO A 285 -16.41 0.51 -13.58
N LEU A 286 -16.30 -0.74 -13.99
CA LEU A 286 -16.67 -1.93 -13.21
C LEU A 286 -15.75 -3.09 -13.62
N PHE A 287 -15.14 -3.76 -12.64
CA PHE A 287 -14.28 -4.92 -12.87
C PHE A 287 -14.41 -5.94 -11.73
N ARG A 288 -14.06 -7.20 -12.02
CA ARG A 288 -14.34 -8.34 -11.12
C ARG A 288 -13.72 -8.19 -9.74
N LEU A 289 -12.49 -7.66 -9.64
CA LEU A 289 -11.84 -7.45 -8.35
C LEU A 289 -12.63 -6.49 -7.45
N GLN A 290 -13.23 -5.41 -8.00
CA GLN A 290 -14.11 -4.53 -7.21
C GLN A 290 -15.31 -5.29 -6.65
N VAL A 291 -15.95 -6.12 -7.48
CA VAL A 291 -17.11 -6.93 -7.07
C VAL A 291 -16.71 -7.95 -6.00
N GLU A 292 -15.54 -8.58 -6.15
CA GLU A 292 -14.99 -9.52 -5.18
C GLU A 292 -14.69 -8.85 -3.83
N VAL A 293 -14.10 -7.64 -3.83
CA VAL A 293 -13.84 -6.87 -2.60
C VAL A 293 -15.13 -6.54 -1.85
N MET A 294 -16.24 -6.30 -2.59
CA MET A 294 -17.56 -6.06 -1.98
C MET A 294 -18.24 -7.34 -1.49
N ARG A 295 -17.69 -8.50 -1.77
CA ARG A 295 -18.30 -9.81 -1.48
C ARG A 295 -17.51 -10.60 -0.44
N TYR A 296 -16.20 -10.61 -0.55
CA TYR A 296 -15.33 -11.52 0.22
C TYR A 296 -14.55 -10.79 1.29
N SER A 297 -14.50 -11.41 2.46
CA SER A 297 -13.72 -10.94 3.60
C SER A 297 -12.22 -11.20 3.39
N LEU A 298 -11.40 -10.24 3.81
CA LEU A 298 -9.96 -10.46 3.98
C LEU A 298 -9.50 -9.77 5.26
N THR A 299 -9.17 -10.59 6.27
CA THR A 299 -8.56 -10.13 7.51
C THR A 299 -7.17 -10.76 7.70
N LEU A 300 -6.33 -10.11 8.47
CA LEU A 300 -4.92 -10.45 8.65
C LEU A 300 -4.66 -10.90 10.08
N ASP A 301 -3.81 -11.89 10.26
CA ASP A 301 -3.16 -12.17 11.53
C ASP A 301 -1.97 -11.21 11.71
N LEU A 302 -1.92 -10.50 12.82
CA LEU A 302 -0.88 -9.53 13.15
C LEU A 302 0.11 -10.04 14.19
N SER A 303 0.02 -11.31 14.60
CA SER A 303 0.82 -11.88 15.68
C SER A 303 2.31 -11.78 15.41
N ALA A 304 2.76 -12.08 14.19
CA ALA A 304 4.17 -12.00 13.84
C ALA A 304 4.72 -10.56 13.94
N ALA A 305 3.95 -9.55 13.49
CA ALA A 305 4.34 -8.15 13.64
C ALA A 305 4.40 -7.73 15.12
N ARG A 306 3.45 -8.16 15.93
CA ARG A 306 3.43 -7.89 17.38
C ARG A 306 4.62 -8.53 18.09
N GLU A 307 4.88 -9.81 17.85
CA GLU A 307 5.91 -10.58 18.55
C GLU A 307 7.34 -10.23 18.11
N LYS A 308 7.56 -9.95 16.83
CA LYS A 308 8.90 -9.80 16.26
C LYS A 308 9.32 -8.35 16.02
N LEU A 309 8.37 -7.47 15.73
CA LEU A 309 8.64 -6.04 15.55
C LEU A 309 8.16 -5.18 16.72
N GLY A 310 7.40 -5.73 17.66
CA GLY A 310 6.76 -4.94 18.72
C GLY A 310 5.62 -4.06 18.22
N TYR A 311 5.01 -4.40 17.06
CA TYR A 311 3.95 -3.61 16.45
C TYR A 311 2.71 -3.55 17.34
N ALA A 312 2.32 -2.35 17.75
CA ALA A 312 1.13 -2.08 18.55
C ALA A 312 0.36 -0.91 17.93
N PRO A 313 -0.59 -1.16 17.01
CA PRO A 313 -1.34 -0.10 16.36
C PRO A 313 -2.14 0.72 17.40
N ALA A 314 -1.86 2.02 17.47
CA ALA A 314 -2.45 2.93 18.45
C ALA A 314 -3.75 3.58 17.93
N VAL A 315 -3.86 3.79 16.63
CA VAL A 315 -5.03 4.42 15.99
C VAL A 315 -6.02 3.33 15.61
N ASP A 316 -7.25 3.41 16.14
CA ASP A 316 -8.30 2.46 15.80
C ASP A 316 -9.07 2.84 14.52
N ASN A 317 -10.11 2.05 14.18
CA ASN A 317 -10.86 2.27 12.95
C ASN A 317 -11.69 3.55 13.00
N GLU A 318 -12.30 3.88 14.13
CA GLU A 318 -13.13 5.09 14.27
C GLU A 318 -12.28 6.34 14.14
N GLU A 319 -11.18 6.40 14.89
CA GLU A 319 -10.25 7.51 14.81
C GLU A 319 -9.64 7.68 13.41
N THR A 320 -9.38 6.58 12.70
CA THR A 320 -8.92 6.61 11.29
C THR A 320 -9.95 7.32 10.39
N LEU A 321 -11.22 7.00 10.54
CA LEU A 321 -12.31 7.60 9.76
C LEU A 321 -12.48 9.10 10.09
N GLU A 322 -12.43 9.45 11.37
CA GLU A 322 -12.57 10.84 11.84
C GLU A 322 -11.42 11.72 11.35
N ARG A 323 -10.17 11.23 11.42
CA ARG A 323 -8.99 11.97 10.92
C ARG A 323 -9.10 12.25 9.43
N PHE A 324 -9.48 11.24 8.64
CA PHE A 324 -9.74 11.44 7.22
C PHE A 324 -10.87 12.44 6.98
N ALA A 325 -12.00 12.33 7.68
CA ALA A 325 -13.16 13.20 7.48
C ALA A 325 -12.84 14.67 7.83
N ARG A 326 -12.11 14.93 8.94
CA ARG A 326 -11.63 16.26 9.29
C ARG A 326 -10.74 16.86 8.21
N TRP A 327 -9.78 16.08 7.70
CA TRP A 327 -8.90 16.52 6.63
C TRP A 327 -9.67 16.80 5.33
N ALA A 328 -10.62 15.94 4.95
CA ALA A 328 -11.42 16.10 3.75
C ALA A 328 -12.30 17.37 3.82
N ALA A 329 -12.89 17.67 5.00
CA ALA A 329 -13.70 18.87 5.22
C ALA A 329 -12.89 20.16 5.14
N ALA A 330 -11.63 20.16 5.58
CA ALA A 330 -10.75 21.33 5.52
C ALA A 330 -10.32 21.72 4.07
N ARG A 331 -10.66 20.90 3.07
CA ARG A 331 -10.30 21.09 1.65
C ARG A 331 -11.50 21.40 0.74
N GLN A 332 -12.70 21.41 1.28
CA GLN A 332 -13.92 21.85 0.60
C GLN A 332 -14.11 23.37 0.77
#